data_73b862a09e49ce5a4b0226bf1d3fdeeb
#
_entry.id   73b862a09e49ce5a4b0226bf1d3fdeeb
#
_cell.length_a   1.000
_cell.length_b   1.000
_cell.length_c   1.000
_cell.angle_alpha   90.00
_cell.angle_beta   90.00
_cell.angle_gamma   90.00
#
_symmetry.space_group_name_H-M   'P 1'
#
loop_
_entity.id
_entity.type
_entity.pdbx_description
1 polymer ?
#
loop_
_entity_poly.entity_id
_entity_poly.type
_entity_poly.pdbx_seq_one_letter_code
_entity_poly.pdbx_strand_id
1 'polypeptide(L)'
;MNPKSPLFLRLSDRLDVYLRLMRADKPIGTLLLLWPTYWALWLASDGIPDLAVLAAFTIGTFLMRSAGCVINDFADRDFDGAVERTKNRPFAQGRVGKKEALLLTAFLCLLAALCLIPLNHLTWLMSLPALFLALTYPFTKRFFPIPQLYLGLAFSFGIPMAFAAVAGNVPPQAWILFAANVLWTLAYDTVYAMADKEDDLKIGIKTSAVTFGRYDIAAVMLCHGGFTLLMAVLGAVIGAAWAYWTAIPIVLLLQYRQYAAIKSRVRQICFETFLANNRIGWVWFTAIFAHTFFTK
;
A
#
# COMPACT_ATOMS: atom_id res chain seq x y z
N MET A 1 -29.23 23.36 -8.13
CA MET A 1 -28.37 24.44 -7.57
C MET A 1 -27.68 25.14 -8.72
N ASN A 2 -27.61 26.49 -8.70
CA ASN A 2 -26.88 27.22 -9.73
C ASN A 2 -25.37 26.98 -9.55
N PRO A 3 -24.63 26.45 -10.55
CA PRO A 3 -23.20 26.11 -10.41
C PRO A 3 -22.29 27.35 -10.14
N LYS A 4 -22.82 28.54 -10.31
CA LYS A 4 -22.10 29.81 -10.03
C LYS A 4 -22.43 30.43 -8.65
N SER A 5 -23.21 29.74 -7.80
CA SER A 5 -23.50 30.28 -6.46
C SER A 5 -22.26 30.23 -5.54
N PRO A 6 -22.04 31.25 -4.67
CA PRO A 6 -20.91 31.22 -3.73
C PRO A 6 -20.87 29.99 -2.84
N LEU A 7 -22.03 29.43 -2.50
CA LEU A 7 -22.12 28.18 -1.74
C LEU A 7 -21.61 26.98 -2.55
N PHE A 8 -21.97 26.86 -3.83
CA PHE A 8 -21.52 25.80 -4.70
C PHE A 8 -20.01 25.82 -4.90
N LEU A 9 -19.42 27.02 -5.11
CA LEU A 9 -17.96 27.20 -5.22
C LEU A 9 -17.25 26.80 -3.91
N ARG A 10 -17.78 27.15 -2.74
CA ARG A 10 -17.22 26.73 -1.44
C ARG A 10 -17.30 25.22 -1.24
N LEU A 11 -18.39 24.58 -1.63
CA LEU A 11 -18.55 23.12 -1.53
C LEU A 11 -17.62 22.39 -2.48
N SER A 12 -17.48 22.83 -3.73
CA SER A 12 -16.57 22.22 -4.70
C SER A 12 -15.10 22.36 -4.28
N ASP A 13 -14.70 23.52 -3.71
CA ASP A 13 -13.35 23.72 -3.19
C ASP A 13 -13.07 22.80 -2.00
N ARG A 14 -14.03 22.63 -1.09
CA ARG A 14 -13.89 21.70 0.04
C ARG A 14 -13.80 20.24 -0.40
N LEU A 15 -14.60 19.84 -1.40
CA LEU A 15 -14.53 18.50 -1.96
C LEU A 15 -13.16 18.21 -2.59
N ASP A 16 -12.61 19.17 -3.37
CA ASP A 16 -11.25 19.05 -3.93
C ASP A 16 -10.19 18.89 -2.83
N VAL A 17 -10.29 19.67 -1.75
CA VAL A 17 -9.39 19.55 -0.58
C VAL A 17 -9.45 18.15 0.02
N TYR A 18 -10.65 17.58 0.23
CA TYR A 18 -10.78 16.23 0.79
C TYR A 18 -10.29 15.16 -0.16
N LEU A 19 -10.58 15.23 -1.46
CA LEU A 19 -10.09 14.29 -2.46
C LEU A 19 -8.56 14.27 -2.51
N ARG A 20 -7.92 15.42 -2.45
CA ARG A 20 -6.44 15.53 -2.37
C ARG A 20 -5.89 15.01 -1.05
N LEU A 21 -6.56 15.27 0.07
CA LEU A 21 -6.15 14.80 1.40
C LEU A 21 -6.21 13.26 1.45
N MET A 22 -7.28 12.67 0.90
CA MET A 22 -7.46 11.22 0.76
C MET A 22 -6.59 10.60 -0.33
N ARG A 23 -5.87 11.39 -1.14
CA ARG A 23 -5.12 10.93 -2.31
C ARG A 23 -6.00 10.19 -3.34
N ALA A 24 -7.28 10.51 -3.45
CA ALA A 24 -8.18 9.92 -4.42
C ALA A 24 -7.79 10.27 -5.87
N ASP A 25 -7.07 11.37 -6.06
CA ASP A 25 -6.44 11.82 -7.31
C ASP A 25 -5.20 10.99 -7.72
N LYS A 26 -4.72 10.07 -6.85
CA LYS A 26 -3.48 9.29 -7.04
C LYS A 26 -3.74 7.78 -6.90
N PRO A 27 -4.33 7.13 -7.91
CA PRO A 27 -4.82 5.76 -7.81
C PRO A 27 -3.72 4.72 -7.58
N ILE A 28 -2.47 4.97 -8.00
CA ILE A 28 -1.37 4.00 -7.88
C ILE A 28 -1.15 3.59 -6.43
N GLY A 29 -1.25 4.52 -5.46
CA GLY A 29 -1.12 4.16 -4.05
C GLY A 29 -2.22 3.21 -3.56
N THR A 30 -3.43 3.29 -4.09
CA THR A 30 -4.51 2.32 -3.81
C THR A 30 -4.24 0.98 -4.50
N LEU A 31 -3.78 1.00 -5.74
CA LEU A 31 -3.46 -0.21 -6.49
C LEU A 31 -2.34 -1.03 -5.83
N LEU A 32 -1.32 -0.39 -5.24
CA LEU A 32 -0.26 -1.08 -4.50
C LEU A 32 -0.78 -1.86 -3.27
N LEU A 33 -1.93 -1.48 -2.70
CA LEU A 33 -2.61 -2.24 -1.65
C LEU A 33 -3.61 -3.26 -2.24
N LEU A 34 -4.25 -2.93 -3.36
CA LEU A 34 -5.23 -3.82 -3.97
C LEU A 34 -4.59 -5.05 -4.60
N TRP A 35 -3.40 -4.93 -5.22
CA TRP A 35 -2.76 -6.09 -5.84
C TRP A 35 -2.56 -7.26 -4.88
N PRO A 36 -1.89 -7.11 -3.73
CA PRO A 36 -1.71 -8.22 -2.79
C PRO A 36 -3.03 -8.73 -2.20
N THR A 37 -4.01 -7.85 -2.03
CA THR A 37 -5.36 -8.22 -1.61
C THR A 37 -6.04 -9.08 -2.68
N TYR A 38 -5.93 -8.72 -3.95
CA TYR A 38 -6.48 -9.49 -5.06
C TYR A 38 -5.73 -10.81 -5.25
N TRP A 39 -4.39 -10.84 -5.13
CA TRP A 39 -3.64 -12.10 -5.15
C TRP A 39 -4.21 -13.08 -4.13
N ALA A 40 -4.42 -12.61 -2.90
CA ALA A 40 -4.95 -13.43 -1.80
C ALA A 40 -6.40 -13.86 -2.05
N LEU A 41 -7.27 -12.97 -2.55
CA LEU A 41 -8.66 -13.29 -2.86
C LEU A 41 -8.76 -14.38 -3.91
N TRP A 42 -8.00 -14.26 -5.01
CA TRP A 42 -8.01 -15.26 -6.09
C TRP A 42 -7.46 -16.60 -5.64
N LEU A 43 -6.36 -16.62 -4.89
CA LEU A 43 -5.80 -17.85 -4.33
C LEU A 43 -6.71 -18.50 -3.29
N ALA A 44 -7.37 -17.72 -2.44
CA ALA A 44 -8.28 -18.23 -1.43
C ALA A 44 -9.59 -18.79 -2.04
N SER A 45 -10.04 -18.21 -3.16
CA SER A 45 -11.26 -18.63 -3.88
C SER A 45 -11.02 -19.76 -4.89
N ASP A 46 -9.74 -20.12 -5.13
CA ASP A 46 -9.36 -21.01 -6.23
C ASP A 46 -10.05 -20.60 -7.55
N GLY A 47 -10.07 -19.30 -7.82
CA GLY A 47 -10.75 -18.71 -8.97
C GLY A 47 -11.30 -17.31 -8.69
N ILE A 48 -12.45 -16.99 -9.30
CA ILE A 48 -13.11 -15.69 -9.16
C ILE A 48 -13.77 -15.62 -7.79
N PRO A 49 -13.41 -14.62 -6.94
CA PRO A 49 -14.03 -14.39 -5.65
C PRO A 49 -15.53 -14.06 -5.78
N ASP A 50 -16.30 -14.33 -4.72
CA ASP A 50 -17.66 -13.82 -4.59
C ASP A 50 -17.69 -12.30 -4.77
N LEU A 51 -18.68 -11.80 -5.51
CA LEU A 51 -18.76 -10.37 -5.85
C LEU A 51 -18.92 -9.47 -4.62
N ALA A 52 -19.64 -9.92 -3.60
CA ALA A 52 -19.81 -9.15 -2.36
C ALA A 52 -18.50 -9.07 -1.58
N VAL A 53 -17.74 -10.18 -1.51
CA VAL A 53 -16.40 -10.20 -0.90
C VAL A 53 -15.44 -9.31 -1.69
N LEU A 54 -15.41 -9.43 -3.02
CA LEU A 54 -14.55 -8.61 -3.88
C LEU A 54 -14.87 -7.11 -3.71
N ALA A 55 -16.14 -6.74 -3.71
CA ALA A 55 -16.58 -5.36 -3.49
C ALA A 55 -16.19 -4.85 -2.10
N ALA A 56 -16.41 -5.64 -1.04
CA ALA A 56 -16.05 -5.29 0.33
C ALA A 56 -14.55 -5.00 0.47
N PHE A 57 -13.69 -5.86 -0.09
CA PHE A 57 -12.24 -5.65 -0.05
C PHE A 57 -11.78 -4.48 -0.92
N THR A 58 -12.38 -4.29 -2.10
CA THR A 58 -12.02 -3.18 -3.00
C THR A 58 -12.35 -1.82 -2.37
N ILE A 59 -13.60 -1.67 -1.90
CA ILE A 59 -14.08 -0.44 -1.27
C ILE A 59 -13.38 -0.23 0.07
N GLY A 60 -13.28 -1.28 0.90
CA GLY A 60 -12.61 -1.23 2.20
C GLY A 60 -11.14 -0.82 2.09
N THR A 61 -10.40 -1.35 1.12
CA THR A 61 -9.00 -0.98 0.85
C THR A 61 -8.89 0.49 0.43
N PHE A 62 -9.75 0.97 -0.45
CA PHE A 62 -9.77 2.39 -0.85
C PHE A 62 -10.04 3.30 0.35
N LEU A 63 -11.02 2.96 1.19
CA LEU A 63 -11.39 3.74 2.38
C LEU A 63 -10.26 3.75 3.41
N MET A 64 -9.68 2.58 3.72
CA MET A 64 -8.56 2.47 4.67
C MET A 64 -7.29 3.13 4.16
N ARG A 65 -7.01 3.04 2.84
CA ARG A 65 -5.92 3.78 2.21
C ARG A 65 -6.11 5.29 2.35
N SER A 66 -7.34 5.77 2.13
CA SER A 66 -7.71 7.18 2.28
C SER A 66 -7.57 7.64 3.72
N ALA A 67 -8.07 6.88 4.69
CA ALA A 67 -7.90 7.15 6.12
C ALA A 67 -6.42 7.21 6.53
N GLY A 68 -5.62 6.25 6.03
CA GLY A 68 -4.18 6.21 6.23
C GLY A 68 -3.46 7.45 5.69
N CYS A 69 -3.89 8.02 4.56
CA CYS A 69 -3.34 9.26 4.03
C CYS A 69 -3.65 10.45 4.92
N VAL A 70 -4.91 10.56 5.38
CA VAL A 70 -5.35 11.65 6.24
C VAL A 70 -4.60 11.64 7.58
N ILE A 71 -4.49 10.47 8.23
CA ILE A 71 -3.77 10.35 9.51
C ILE A 71 -2.26 10.53 9.33
N ASN A 72 -1.69 10.14 8.18
CA ASN A 72 -0.29 10.41 7.87
C ASN A 72 -0.02 11.91 7.72
N ASP A 73 -0.86 12.66 6.98
CA ASP A 73 -0.71 14.10 6.86
C ASP A 73 -0.92 14.81 8.21
N PHE A 74 -1.82 14.30 9.06
CA PHE A 74 -1.99 14.79 10.44
C PHE A 74 -0.73 14.55 11.29
N ALA A 75 -0.14 13.36 11.19
CA ALA A 75 1.08 13.02 11.93
C ALA A 75 2.28 13.83 11.46
N ASP A 76 2.43 14.02 10.14
CA ASP A 76 3.56 14.72 9.52
C ASP A 76 3.38 16.25 9.41
N ARG A 77 2.31 16.81 9.96
CA ARG A 77 1.92 18.24 9.82
C ARG A 77 3.02 19.25 10.16
N ASP A 78 3.87 18.89 11.13
CA ASP A 78 4.95 19.77 11.60
C ASP A 78 6.22 19.66 10.70
N PHE A 79 6.26 18.69 9.79
CA PHE A 79 7.38 18.38 8.92
C PHE A 79 7.08 18.58 7.42
N ASP A 80 5.85 18.33 6.99
CA ASP A 80 5.44 18.34 5.57
C ASP A 80 5.71 19.68 4.87
N GLY A 81 5.68 20.78 5.60
CA GLY A 81 6.00 22.11 5.07
C GLY A 81 7.47 22.30 4.69
N ALA A 82 8.38 21.52 5.27
CA ALA A 82 9.82 21.58 5.04
C ALA A 82 10.29 20.64 3.90
N VAL A 83 9.44 19.72 3.44
CA VAL A 83 9.75 18.75 2.38
C VAL A 83 9.18 19.26 1.05
N GLU A 84 10.02 19.38 0.03
CA GLU A 84 9.68 19.98 -1.28
C GLU A 84 8.42 19.34 -1.91
N ARG A 85 8.31 18.00 -1.82
CA ARG A 85 7.22 17.23 -2.42
C ARG A 85 5.89 17.38 -1.66
N THR A 86 5.93 17.67 -0.35
CA THR A 86 4.75 17.65 0.53
C THR A 86 4.29 19.04 0.97
N LYS A 87 5.09 20.09 0.76
CA LYS A 87 4.75 21.49 1.13
C LYS A 87 3.41 21.98 0.58
N ASN A 88 2.94 21.42 -0.53
CA ASN A 88 1.68 21.78 -1.18
C ASN A 88 0.48 20.91 -0.75
N ARG A 89 0.66 20.03 0.26
CA ARG A 89 -0.45 19.26 0.81
C ARG A 89 -1.47 20.14 1.52
N PRO A 90 -2.78 19.82 1.44
CA PRO A 90 -3.81 20.64 2.07
C PRO A 90 -3.60 20.91 3.55
N PHE A 91 -3.09 19.92 4.29
CA PHE A 91 -2.80 20.05 5.71
C PHE A 91 -1.60 20.96 5.98
N ALA A 92 -0.51 20.81 5.23
CA ALA A 92 0.70 21.64 5.33
C ALA A 92 0.40 23.11 4.97
N GLN A 93 -0.57 23.35 4.07
CA GLN A 93 -1.06 24.68 3.70
C GLN A 93 -2.09 25.26 4.68
N GLY A 94 -2.42 24.57 5.78
CA GLY A 94 -3.42 25.02 6.75
C GLY A 94 -4.87 25.05 6.23
N ARG A 95 -5.18 24.40 5.10
CA ARG A 95 -6.53 24.33 4.52
C ARG A 95 -7.46 23.38 5.27
N VAL A 96 -6.92 22.50 6.14
CA VAL A 96 -7.63 21.50 6.94
C VAL A 96 -7.19 21.60 8.40
N GLY A 97 -8.16 21.65 9.31
CA GLY A 97 -7.91 21.69 10.75
C GLY A 97 -7.65 20.28 11.35
N LYS A 98 -6.98 20.25 12.52
CA LYS A 98 -6.68 19.00 13.24
C LYS A 98 -7.94 18.17 13.54
N LYS A 99 -8.99 18.82 14.07
CA LYS A 99 -10.28 18.15 14.38
C LYS A 99 -10.94 17.61 13.12
N GLU A 100 -10.91 18.37 12.05
CA GLU A 100 -11.48 18.00 10.75
C GLU A 100 -10.78 16.76 10.15
N ALA A 101 -9.44 16.72 10.20
CA ALA A 101 -8.67 15.56 9.75
C ALA A 101 -9.00 14.29 10.56
N LEU A 102 -9.07 14.41 11.89
CA LEU A 102 -9.42 13.27 12.76
C LEU A 102 -10.86 12.79 12.53
N LEU A 103 -11.82 13.69 12.36
CA LEU A 103 -13.20 13.33 12.05
C LEU A 103 -13.31 12.65 10.69
N LEU A 104 -12.60 13.15 9.67
CA LEU A 104 -12.56 12.50 8.36
C LEU A 104 -11.93 11.10 8.44
N THR A 105 -10.83 10.94 9.19
CA THR A 105 -10.22 9.61 9.42
C THR A 105 -11.21 8.67 10.09
N ALA A 106 -11.87 9.10 11.17
CA ALA A 106 -12.86 8.28 11.88
C ALA A 106 -14.04 7.90 10.99
N PHE A 107 -14.54 8.84 10.18
CA PHE A 107 -15.62 8.59 9.23
C PHE A 107 -15.23 7.55 8.16
N LEU A 108 -14.03 7.66 7.59
CA LEU A 108 -13.52 6.70 6.60
C LEU A 108 -13.33 5.31 7.22
N CYS A 109 -12.80 5.22 8.45
CA CYS A 109 -12.68 3.96 9.19
C CYS A 109 -14.05 3.34 9.48
N LEU A 110 -15.06 4.15 9.84
CA LEU A 110 -16.42 3.67 10.05
C LEU A 110 -17.02 3.09 8.76
N LEU A 111 -16.87 3.80 7.64
CA LEU A 111 -17.33 3.29 6.34
C LEU A 111 -16.60 1.99 5.95
N ALA A 112 -15.30 1.90 6.22
CA ALA A 112 -14.54 0.66 6.00
C ALA A 112 -15.03 -0.48 6.90
N ALA A 113 -15.41 -0.19 8.15
CA ALA A 113 -16.00 -1.18 9.05
C ALA A 113 -17.35 -1.69 8.54
N LEU A 114 -18.16 -0.86 7.88
CA LEU A 114 -19.42 -1.31 7.26
C LEU A 114 -19.16 -2.33 6.13
N CYS A 115 -18.01 -2.26 5.44
CA CYS A 115 -17.63 -3.26 4.43
C CYS A 115 -17.36 -4.64 5.05
N LEU A 116 -17.13 -4.74 6.37
CA LEU A 116 -16.93 -6.01 7.07
C LEU A 116 -18.25 -6.73 7.38
N ILE A 117 -19.39 -6.03 7.37
CA ILE A 117 -20.68 -6.60 7.80
C ILE A 117 -21.04 -7.93 7.12
N PRO A 118 -20.85 -8.07 5.78
CA PRO A 118 -21.16 -9.33 5.09
C PRO A 118 -20.09 -10.43 5.31
N LEU A 119 -18.98 -10.13 6.00
CA LEU A 119 -17.86 -11.04 6.15
C LEU A 119 -17.92 -11.80 7.48
N ASN A 120 -17.15 -12.89 7.59
CA ASN A 120 -17.16 -13.76 8.78
C ASN A 120 -16.39 -13.15 9.98
N HIS A 121 -16.61 -13.75 11.15
CA HIS A 121 -16.02 -13.31 12.42
C HIS A 121 -14.48 -13.30 12.41
N LEU A 122 -13.82 -14.27 11.74
CA LEU A 122 -12.37 -14.30 11.67
C LEU A 122 -11.81 -13.10 10.91
N THR A 123 -12.48 -12.67 9.84
CA THR A 123 -12.11 -11.44 9.10
C THR A 123 -12.23 -10.20 9.98
N TRP A 124 -13.28 -10.13 10.83
CA TRP A 124 -13.43 -9.05 11.80
C TRP A 124 -12.28 -9.03 12.80
N LEU A 125 -11.88 -10.19 13.33
CA LEU A 125 -10.74 -10.29 14.24
C LEU A 125 -9.44 -9.85 13.57
N MET A 126 -9.21 -10.26 12.32
CA MET A 126 -8.01 -9.87 11.55
C MET A 126 -7.99 -8.37 11.19
N SER A 127 -9.14 -7.70 11.13
CA SER A 127 -9.22 -6.27 10.86
C SER A 127 -8.70 -5.41 12.02
N LEU A 128 -8.72 -5.91 13.25
CA LEU A 128 -8.27 -5.15 14.43
C LEU A 128 -6.75 -4.84 14.40
N PRO A 129 -5.85 -5.84 14.23
CA PRO A 129 -4.43 -5.55 14.07
C PRO A 129 -4.14 -4.74 12.78
N ALA A 130 -4.89 -4.96 11.69
CA ALA A 130 -4.77 -4.16 10.48
C ALA A 130 -5.04 -2.67 10.74
N LEU A 131 -6.13 -2.35 11.43
CA LEU A 131 -6.50 -0.99 11.82
C LEU A 131 -5.44 -0.38 12.75
N PHE A 132 -5.00 -1.13 13.77
CA PHE A 132 -3.98 -0.67 14.70
C PHE A 132 -2.69 -0.28 13.96
N LEU A 133 -2.18 -1.15 13.09
CA LEU A 133 -0.99 -0.89 12.31
C LEU A 133 -1.15 0.31 11.37
N ALA A 134 -2.29 0.41 10.68
CA ALA A 134 -2.56 1.50 9.76
C ALA A 134 -2.61 2.88 10.44
N LEU A 135 -3.19 2.96 11.65
CA LEU A 135 -3.31 4.22 12.39
C LEU A 135 -2.01 4.60 13.13
N THR A 136 -1.20 3.62 13.54
CA THR A 136 0.04 3.88 14.31
C THR A 136 1.28 4.06 13.43
N TYR A 137 1.29 3.48 12.23
CA TYR A 137 2.40 3.58 11.29
C TYR A 137 2.96 5.01 11.13
N PRO A 138 2.16 6.07 10.92
CA PRO A 138 2.71 7.39 10.63
C PRO A 138 3.57 7.96 11.78
N PHE A 139 3.33 7.50 13.00
CA PHE A 139 4.06 7.97 14.19
C PHE A 139 5.40 7.26 14.37
N THR A 140 5.61 6.11 13.71
CA THR A 140 6.85 5.31 13.83
C THR A 140 8.09 6.02 13.30
N LYS A 141 7.94 6.94 12.35
CA LYS A 141 9.04 7.75 11.79
C LYS A 141 9.84 8.54 12.82
N ARG A 142 9.30 8.74 14.04
CA ARG A 142 9.95 9.48 15.12
C ARG A 142 10.94 8.64 15.91
N PHE A 143 10.70 7.34 16.04
CA PHE A 143 11.48 6.46 16.91
C PHE A 143 11.99 5.19 16.23
N PHE A 144 11.25 4.64 15.28
CA PHE A 144 11.60 3.38 14.61
C PHE A 144 12.53 3.63 13.41
N PRO A 145 13.67 2.92 13.27
CA PRO A 145 14.66 3.22 12.25
C PRO A 145 14.24 2.84 10.83
N ILE A 146 13.31 1.89 10.67
CA ILE A 146 12.82 1.39 9.37
C ILE A 146 11.28 1.44 9.33
N PRO A 147 10.64 2.64 9.33
CA PRO A 147 9.18 2.77 9.32
C PRO A 147 8.51 2.03 8.15
N GLN A 148 9.23 1.87 7.03
CA GLN A 148 8.78 1.17 5.84
C GLN A 148 8.50 -0.32 6.09
N LEU A 149 9.20 -0.95 7.03
CA LEU A 149 8.90 -2.31 7.46
C LEU A 149 7.56 -2.37 8.20
N TYR A 150 7.30 -1.40 9.06
CA TYR A 150 6.03 -1.30 9.78
C TYR A 150 4.87 -1.05 8.79
N LEU A 151 5.09 -0.19 7.79
CA LEU A 151 4.14 0.01 6.70
C LEU A 151 3.89 -1.29 5.94
N GLY A 152 4.95 -2.06 5.65
CA GLY A 152 4.85 -3.36 5.00
C GLY A 152 3.95 -4.32 5.75
N LEU A 153 4.07 -4.38 7.08
CA LEU A 153 3.16 -5.18 7.92
C LEU A 153 1.72 -4.69 7.77
N ALA A 154 1.46 -3.37 7.91
CA ALA A 154 0.13 -2.79 7.78
C ALA A 154 -0.50 -3.09 6.40
N PHE A 155 0.26 -2.92 5.31
CA PHE A 155 -0.20 -3.12 3.94
C PHE A 155 -0.43 -4.59 3.58
N SER A 156 0.18 -5.52 4.31
CA SER A 156 0.05 -6.95 4.06
C SER A 156 -1.18 -7.58 4.74
N PHE A 157 -1.83 -6.90 5.69
CA PHE A 157 -2.96 -7.48 6.44
C PHE A 157 -4.20 -7.76 5.59
N GLY A 158 -4.34 -7.12 4.44
CA GLY A 158 -5.36 -7.49 3.46
C GLY A 158 -5.30 -8.97 3.03
N ILE A 159 -4.09 -9.58 3.09
CA ILE A 159 -3.86 -10.98 2.70
C ILE A 159 -4.51 -11.96 3.69
N PRO A 160 -4.15 -12.00 5.00
CA PRO A 160 -4.79 -12.90 5.94
C PRO A 160 -6.29 -12.62 6.08
N MET A 161 -6.72 -11.36 5.94
CA MET A 161 -8.15 -11.01 5.93
C MET A 161 -8.87 -11.63 4.73
N ALA A 162 -8.26 -11.64 3.53
CA ALA A 162 -8.85 -12.23 2.33
C ALA A 162 -9.01 -13.75 2.48
N PHE A 163 -7.98 -14.46 2.96
CA PHE A 163 -8.08 -15.89 3.26
C PHE A 163 -9.12 -16.17 4.36
N ALA A 164 -9.14 -15.39 5.42
CA ALA A 164 -10.15 -15.52 6.47
C ALA A 164 -11.57 -15.36 5.92
N ALA A 165 -11.80 -14.37 5.05
CA ALA A 165 -13.12 -14.08 4.48
C ALA A 165 -13.63 -15.20 3.57
N VAL A 166 -12.76 -15.77 2.75
CA VAL A 166 -13.13 -16.76 1.72
C VAL A 166 -13.05 -18.19 2.27
N ALA A 167 -11.93 -18.56 2.89
CA ALA A 167 -11.67 -19.94 3.34
C ALA A 167 -12.07 -20.20 4.80
N GLY A 168 -12.43 -19.17 5.56
CA GLY A 168 -12.75 -19.30 6.99
C GLY A 168 -11.53 -19.61 7.88
N ASN A 169 -10.32 -19.61 7.32
CA ASN A 169 -9.06 -19.83 8.03
C ASN A 169 -7.92 -19.06 7.38
N VAL A 170 -6.75 -19.05 8.01
CA VAL A 170 -5.53 -18.40 7.47
C VAL A 170 -4.45 -19.46 7.35
N PRO A 171 -4.35 -20.13 6.19
CA PRO A 171 -3.43 -21.24 5.97
C PRO A 171 -1.98 -20.76 5.80
N PRO A 172 -0.96 -21.66 5.87
CA PRO A 172 0.46 -21.29 5.74
C PRO A 172 0.81 -20.50 4.48
N GLN A 173 0.18 -20.78 3.32
CA GLN A 173 0.40 -20.04 2.08
C GLN A 173 0.01 -18.57 2.20
N ALA A 174 -0.98 -18.22 3.02
CA ALA A 174 -1.33 -16.82 3.30
C ALA A 174 -0.18 -16.07 3.98
N TRP A 175 0.53 -16.72 4.90
CA TRP A 175 1.65 -16.13 5.61
C TRP A 175 2.92 -16.02 4.74
N ILE A 176 3.12 -16.95 3.80
CA ILE A 176 4.18 -16.85 2.78
C ILE A 176 3.92 -15.61 1.91
N LEU A 177 2.69 -15.46 1.42
CA LEU A 177 2.30 -14.30 0.62
C LEU A 177 2.37 -12.99 1.42
N PHE A 178 1.98 -13.02 2.70
CA PHE A 178 2.12 -11.90 3.63
C PHE A 178 3.58 -11.45 3.73
N ALA A 179 4.50 -12.38 4.01
CA ALA A 179 5.93 -12.09 4.12
C ALA A 179 6.51 -11.58 2.80
N ALA A 180 6.11 -12.15 1.67
CA ALA A 180 6.48 -11.67 0.35
C ALA A 180 6.05 -10.21 0.15
N ASN A 181 4.80 -9.88 0.47
CA ASN A 181 4.30 -8.51 0.32
C ASN A 181 4.97 -7.51 1.28
N VAL A 182 5.33 -7.92 2.51
CA VAL A 182 6.12 -7.08 3.43
C VAL A 182 7.44 -6.69 2.79
N LEU A 183 8.17 -7.63 2.19
CA LEU A 183 9.43 -7.35 1.49
C LEU A 183 9.23 -6.47 0.26
N TRP A 184 8.20 -6.71 -0.53
CA TRP A 184 7.89 -5.88 -1.69
C TRP A 184 7.54 -4.45 -1.27
N THR A 185 6.73 -4.29 -0.22
CA THR A 185 6.38 -2.97 0.32
C THR A 185 7.62 -2.25 0.84
N LEU A 186 8.47 -2.94 1.61
CA LEU A 186 9.73 -2.38 2.09
C LEU A 186 10.63 -1.93 0.93
N ALA A 187 10.71 -2.72 -0.15
CA ALA A 187 11.51 -2.36 -1.33
C ALA A 187 10.99 -1.07 -1.99
N TYR A 188 9.71 -1.04 -2.42
CA TYR A 188 9.22 0.11 -3.16
C TYR A 188 9.08 1.37 -2.30
N ASP A 189 8.76 1.23 -1.01
CA ASP A 189 8.64 2.41 -0.14
C ASP A 189 10.02 2.92 0.32
N THR A 190 11.06 2.06 0.32
CA THR A 190 12.45 2.53 0.44
C THR A 190 12.86 3.38 -0.78
N VAL A 191 12.50 2.95 -2.00
CA VAL A 191 12.73 3.75 -3.22
C VAL A 191 11.97 5.09 -3.14
N TYR A 192 10.74 5.08 -2.61
CA TYR A 192 10.00 6.31 -2.34
C TYR A 192 10.72 7.22 -1.35
N ALA A 193 11.22 6.66 -0.24
CA ALA A 193 12.00 7.39 0.75
C ALA A 193 13.34 7.92 0.19
N MET A 194 13.95 7.25 -0.80
CA MET A 194 15.14 7.78 -1.49
C MET A 194 14.86 9.10 -2.20
N ALA A 195 13.63 9.34 -2.67
CA ALA A 195 13.24 10.60 -3.29
C ALA A 195 13.24 11.78 -2.29
N ASP A 196 12.97 11.53 -1.02
CA ASP A 196 12.90 12.56 0.02
C ASP A 196 14.13 12.58 0.94
N LYS A 197 15.12 11.68 0.73
CA LYS A 197 16.23 11.41 1.63
C LYS A 197 17.00 12.65 2.09
N GLU A 198 17.25 13.60 1.18
CA GLU A 198 17.97 14.83 1.52
C GLU A 198 17.19 15.74 2.46
N ASP A 199 15.87 15.80 2.27
CA ASP A 199 14.99 16.59 3.12
C ASP A 199 14.80 15.90 4.47
N ASP A 200 14.61 14.56 4.49
CA ASP A 200 14.46 13.74 5.69
C ASP A 200 15.68 13.85 6.63
N LEU A 201 16.90 13.89 6.06
CA LEU A 201 18.13 14.10 6.81
C LEU A 201 18.18 15.47 7.48
N LYS A 202 17.70 16.53 6.82
CA LYS A 202 17.69 17.90 7.36
C LYS A 202 16.73 18.06 8.52
N ILE A 203 15.57 17.40 8.45
CA ILE A 203 14.51 17.51 9.46
C ILE A 203 14.57 16.41 10.53
N GLY A 204 15.53 15.46 10.43
CA GLY A 204 15.75 14.41 11.41
C GLY A 204 14.71 13.30 11.46
N ILE A 205 13.93 13.10 10.37
CA ILE A 205 12.97 12.00 10.25
C ILE A 205 13.71 10.70 9.94
N LYS A 206 13.30 9.62 10.59
CA LYS A 206 13.81 8.27 10.31
C LYS A 206 13.08 7.66 9.14
N THR A 207 13.84 7.17 8.16
CA THR A 207 13.34 6.39 7.01
C THR A 207 14.32 5.26 6.70
N SER A 208 13.87 4.23 6.00
CA SER A 208 14.74 3.14 5.56
C SER A 208 15.87 3.65 4.65
N ALA A 209 15.62 4.62 3.77
CA ALA A 209 16.65 5.22 2.93
C ALA A 209 17.73 5.94 3.74
N VAL A 210 17.37 6.62 4.84
CA VAL A 210 18.31 7.25 5.76
C VAL A 210 19.07 6.18 6.54
N THR A 211 18.36 5.19 7.10
CA THR A 211 18.94 4.11 7.92
C THR A 211 19.92 3.25 7.15
N PHE A 212 19.59 2.85 5.91
CA PHE A 212 20.49 2.06 5.07
C PHE A 212 21.65 2.87 4.49
N GLY A 213 21.53 4.19 4.47
CA GLY A 213 22.58 5.10 4.03
C GLY A 213 23.08 4.82 2.62
N ARG A 214 24.34 4.43 2.45
CA ARG A 214 24.95 4.07 1.16
C ARG A 214 24.46 2.73 0.61
N TYR A 215 23.92 1.87 1.47
CA TYR A 215 23.44 0.52 1.14
C TYR A 215 21.95 0.48 0.79
N ASP A 216 21.28 1.63 0.64
CA ASP A 216 19.86 1.74 0.33
C ASP A 216 19.45 0.91 -0.91
N ILE A 217 20.22 1.01 -2.01
CA ILE A 217 19.99 0.22 -3.24
C ILE A 217 20.17 -1.28 -3.00
N ALA A 218 21.20 -1.68 -2.24
CA ALA A 218 21.42 -3.09 -1.93
C ALA A 218 20.27 -3.66 -1.09
N ALA A 219 19.78 -2.90 -0.10
CA ALA A 219 18.63 -3.28 0.71
C ALA A 219 17.36 -3.43 -0.14
N VAL A 220 17.08 -2.48 -1.06
CA VAL A 220 15.97 -2.58 -2.02
C VAL A 220 16.06 -3.86 -2.85
N MET A 221 17.24 -4.17 -3.39
CA MET A 221 17.42 -5.35 -4.24
C MET A 221 17.34 -6.66 -3.45
N LEU A 222 17.83 -6.70 -2.20
CA LEU A 222 17.65 -7.85 -1.30
C LEU A 222 16.17 -8.10 -1.01
N CYS A 223 15.40 -7.04 -0.73
CA CYS A 223 13.97 -7.14 -0.52
C CYS A 223 13.22 -7.61 -1.79
N HIS A 224 13.59 -7.12 -2.96
CA HIS A 224 13.04 -7.58 -4.23
C HIS A 224 13.38 -9.04 -4.52
N GLY A 225 14.62 -9.46 -4.28
CA GLY A 225 15.04 -10.86 -4.40
C GLY A 225 14.29 -11.78 -3.44
N GLY A 226 14.18 -11.38 -2.17
CA GLY A 226 13.41 -12.09 -1.15
C GLY A 226 11.91 -12.20 -1.49
N PHE A 227 11.31 -11.10 -2.00
CA PHE A 227 9.95 -11.12 -2.52
C PHE A 227 9.78 -12.16 -3.64
N THR A 228 10.63 -12.12 -4.66
CA THR A 228 10.53 -13.05 -5.79
C THR A 228 10.77 -14.50 -5.36
N LEU A 229 11.71 -14.73 -4.42
CA LEU A 229 11.95 -16.06 -3.83
C LEU A 229 10.72 -16.57 -3.07
N LEU A 230 10.11 -15.76 -2.22
CA LEU A 230 8.90 -16.15 -1.49
C LEU A 230 7.71 -16.40 -2.41
N MET A 231 7.58 -15.65 -3.51
CA MET A 231 6.57 -15.93 -4.53
C MET A 231 6.86 -17.26 -5.25
N ALA A 232 8.13 -17.60 -5.51
CA ALA A 232 8.48 -18.91 -6.05
C ALA A 232 8.18 -20.05 -5.06
N VAL A 233 8.49 -19.87 -3.77
CA VAL A 233 8.12 -20.82 -2.70
C VAL A 233 6.62 -21.00 -2.63
N LEU A 234 5.84 -19.88 -2.68
CA LEU A 234 4.39 -19.94 -2.73
C LEU A 234 3.90 -20.77 -3.92
N GLY A 235 4.44 -20.53 -5.12
CA GLY A 235 4.09 -21.30 -6.31
C GLY A 235 4.35 -22.80 -6.15
N ALA A 236 5.46 -23.18 -5.52
CA ALA A 236 5.77 -24.58 -5.22
C ALA A 236 4.78 -25.19 -4.19
N VAL A 237 4.44 -24.44 -3.13
CA VAL A 237 3.51 -24.90 -2.07
C VAL A 237 2.09 -25.11 -2.59
N ILE A 238 1.61 -24.23 -3.48
CA ILE A 238 0.26 -24.35 -4.06
C ILE A 238 0.18 -25.25 -5.29
N GLY A 239 1.30 -25.87 -5.73
CA GLY A 239 1.34 -26.65 -6.96
C GLY A 239 1.00 -25.82 -8.20
N ALA A 240 1.55 -24.61 -8.31
CA ALA A 240 1.14 -23.64 -9.31
C ALA A 240 1.28 -24.14 -10.75
N ALA A 241 0.27 -23.86 -11.59
CA ALA A 241 0.29 -24.13 -13.03
C ALA A 241 1.40 -23.33 -13.73
N TRP A 242 1.80 -23.78 -14.93
CA TRP A 242 2.90 -23.16 -15.71
C TRP A 242 2.74 -21.64 -15.88
N ALA A 243 1.50 -21.16 -16.00
CA ALA A 243 1.20 -19.74 -16.18
C ALA A 243 1.70 -18.87 -15.01
N TYR A 244 1.65 -19.38 -13.77
CA TYR A 244 2.17 -18.69 -12.60
C TYR A 244 3.67 -18.38 -12.72
N TRP A 245 4.44 -19.36 -13.22
CA TRP A 245 5.89 -19.28 -13.31
C TRP A 245 6.38 -18.28 -14.36
N THR A 246 5.53 -17.91 -15.33
CA THR A 246 5.86 -16.88 -16.33
C THR A 246 6.06 -15.49 -15.71
N ALA A 247 5.50 -15.23 -14.54
CA ALA A 247 5.70 -13.96 -13.84
C ALA A 247 7.16 -13.76 -13.41
N ILE A 248 7.88 -14.83 -13.02
CA ILE A 248 9.24 -14.72 -12.45
C ILE A 248 10.21 -14.00 -13.41
N PRO A 249 10.43 -14.45 -14.65
CA PRO A 249 11.36 -13.77 -15.56
C PRO A 249 10.94 -12.33 -15.87
N ILE A 250 9.63 -12.07 -15.97
CA ILE A 250 9.12 -10.71 -16.23
C ILE A 250 9.41 -9.79 -15.05
N VAL A 251 9.14 -10.26 -13.81
CA VAL A 251 9.38 -9.50 -12.58
C VAL A 251 10.87 -9.28 -12.38
N LEU A 252 11.73 -10.26 -12.60
CA LEU A 252 13.19 -10.10 -12.53
C LEU A 252 13.69 -9.03 -13.52
N LEU A 253 13.15 -9.00 -14.75
CA LEU A 253 13.47 -7.94 -15.72
C LEU A 253 13.00 -6.56 -15.22
N LEU A 254 11.80 -6.46 -14.64
CA LEU A 254 11.31 -5.19 -14.09
C LEU A 254 12.16 -4.73 -12.91
N GLN A 255 12.55 -5.63 -12.00
CA GLN A 255 13.44 -5.34 -10.87
C GLN A 255 14.83 -4.90 -11.33
N TYR A 256 15.38 -5.53 -12.37
CA TYR A 256 16.65 -5.10 -12.95
C TYR A 256 16.56 -3.68 -13.55
N ARG A 257 15.46 -3.35 -14.25
CA ARG A 257 15.22 -2.00 -14.77
C ARG A 257 15.11 -0.97 -13.63
N GLN A 258 14.44 -1.33 -12.55
CA GLN A 258 14.36 -0.48 -11.35
C GLN A 258 15.75 -0.27 -10.73
N TYR A 259 16.55 -1.34 -10.58
CA TYR A 259 17.94 -1.24 -10.14
C TYR A 259 18.75 -0.26 -10.99
N ALA A 260 18.68 -0.39 -12.32
CA ALA A 260 19.40 0.49 -13.24
C ALA A 260 18.97 1.97 -13.08
N ALA A 261 17.68 2.21 -12.86
CA ALA A 261 17.13 3.55 -12.70
C ALA A 261 17.55 4.20 -11.38
N ILE A 262 17.41 3.48 -10.24
CA ILE A 262 17.69 4.07 -8.92
C ILE A 262 19.18 4.27 -8.61
N LYS A 263 20.10 3.72 -9.44
CA LYS A 263 21.54 3.96 -9.30
C LYS A 263 21.90 5.43 -9.29
N SER A 264 21.18 6.24 -10.03
CA SER A 264 21.39 7.69 -10.12
C SER A 264 21.01 8.44 -8.83
N ARG A 265 20.17 7.85 -7.97
CA ARG A 265 19.53 8.47 -6.80
C ARG A 265 18.88 9.82 -7.08
N VAL A 266 18.56 10.12 -8.33
CA VAL A 266 17.84 11.33 -8.71
C VAL A 266 16.42 11.25 -8.18
N ARG A 267 15.98 12.26 -7.43
CA ARG A 267 14.67 12.36 -6.76
C ARG A 267 13.51 11.93 -7.66
N GLN A 268 13.42 12.54 -8.84
CA GLN A 268 12.34 12.29 -9.79
C GLN A 268 12.35 10.83 -10.29
N ILE A 269 13.52 10.29 -10.60
CA ILE A 269 13.67 8.89 -11.06
C ILE A 269 13.29 7.90 -9.96
N CYS A 270 13.67 8.15 -8.72
CA CYS A 270 13.26 7.33 -7.58
C CYS A 270 11.72 7.34 -7.42
N PHE A 271 11.11 8.51 -7.53
CA PHE A 271 9.65 8.62 -7.44
C PHE A 271 8.93 7.88 -8.59
N GLU A 272 9.39 8.04 -9.83
CA GLU A 272 8.84 7.31 -10.98
C GLU A 272 9.04 5.81 -10.86
N THR A 273 10.18 5.36 -10.32
CA THR A 273 10.47 3.95 -10.05
C THR A 273 9.54 3.39 -8.97
N PHE A 274 9.24 4.16 -7.93
CA PHE A 274 8.22 3.78 -6.95
C PHE A 274 6.87 3.53 -7.64
N LEU A 275 6.41 4.44 -8.48
CA LEU A 275 5.14 4.30 -9.22
C LEU A 275 5.14 3.08 -10.16
N ALA A 276 6.31 2.74 -10.75
CA ALA A 276 6.46 1.61 -11.66
C ALA A 276 6.25 0.24 -10.98
N ASN A 277 6.30 0.15 -9.63
CA ASN A 277 5.97 -1.09 -8.90
C ASN A 277 4.55 -1.58 -9.14
N ASN A 278 3.63 -0.69 -9.53
CA ASN A 278 2.31 -1.09 -9.97
C ASN A 278 2.34 -2.16 -11.09
N ARG A 279 3.36 -2.14 -11.96
CA ARG A 279 3.53 -3.15 -13.02
C ARG A 279 3.86 -4.53 -12.45
N ILE A 280 4.66 -4.61 -11.38
CA ILE A 280 4.97 -5.87 -10.68
C ILE A 280 3.68 -6.44 -10.07
N GLY A 281 2.87 -5.59 -9.43
CA GLY A 281 1.57 -5.97 -8.88
C GLY A 281 0.65 -6.58 -9.93
N TRP A 282 0.54 -5.93 -11.07
CA TRP A 282 -0.25 -6.39 -12.21
C TRP A 282 0.25 -7.71 -12.79
N VAL A 283 1.57 -7.88 -12.97
CA VAL A 283 2.16 -9.12 -13.51
C VAL A 283 1.82 -10.31 -12.62
N TRP A 284 2.00 -10.18 -11.32
CA TRP A 284 1.63 -11.24 -10.38
C TRP A 284 0.12 -11.51 -10.36
N PHE A 285 -0.71 -10.46 -10.44
CA PHE A 285 -2.15 -10.66 -10.50
C PHE A 285 -2.56 -11.47 -11.74
N THR A 286 -2.03 -11.12 -12.91
CA THR A 286 -2.34 -11.87 -14.15
C THR A 286 -1.84 -13.30 -14.11
N ALA A 287 -0.68 -13.56 -13.51
CA ALA A 287 -0.14 -14.92 -13.37
C ALA A 287 -0.96 -15.77 -12.39
N ILE A 288 -1.38 -15.20 -11.26
CA ILE A 288 -2.26 -15.88 -10.29
C ILE A 288 -3.64 -16.12 -10.90
N PHE A 289 -4.23 -15.13 -11.57
CA PHE A 289 -5.48 -15.29 -12.29
C PHE A 289 -5.41 -16.43 -13.32
N ALA A 290 -4.36 -16.45 -14.14
CA ALA A 290 -4.17 -17.50 -15.14
C ALA A 290 -3.93 -18.88 -14.47
N HIS A 291 -3.21 -18.93 -13.35
CA HIS A 291 -3.03 -20.18 -12.58
C HIS A 291 -4.39 -20.75 -12.19
N THR A 292 -5.26 -19.97 -11.54
CA THR A 292 -6.58 -20.45 -11.11
C THR A 292 -7.52 -20.82 -12.26
N PHE A 293 -7.22 -20.37 -13.48
CA PHE A 293 -7.96 -20.75 -14.69
C PHE A 293 -7.48 -22.08 -15.28
N PHE A 294 -6.17 -22.36 -15.24
CA PHE A 294 -5.56 -23.56 -15.83
C PHE A 294 -5.46 -24.76 -14.86
N THR A 295 -5.83 -24.59 -13.59
CA THR A 295 -5.90 -25.69 -12.62
C THR A 295 -7.27 -26.36 -12.58
N LYS A 296 -8.25 -25.82 -13.27
CA LYS A 296 -9.59 -26.45 -13.49
C LYS A 296 -9.60 -27.25 -14.77
#